data_15d82350ce18700651005bf5294133c2
#
_entry.id   15d82350ce18700651005bf5294133c2
#
_cell.length_a   1.000
_cell.length_b   1.000
_cell.length_c   1.000
_cell.angle_alpha   90.00
_cell.angle_beta   90.00
_cell.angle_gamma   90.00
#
_symmetry.space_group_name_H-M   'P 1'
#
loop_
_entity.id
_entity.type
_entity.pdbx_description
1 polymer ?
#
loop_
_entity_poly.entity_id
_entity_poly.type
_entity_poly.pdbx_seq_one_letter_code
_entity_poly.pdbx_strand_id
1 'polypeptide(L)'
;MYKRQDLDGTENKSKFGANAILSLSLAYYKAWSYSNFEAIFLSQGTENLIIPVPMLNVINGGQHADNEVDFQEFMILPIGFNSLTEALSSTHSVITNIKKELKSRSLNTNLGDEGGFAPNLKSHLDVLDLICDSILKAGYKLNDHFKISLDAASSEFYSNGKYNFEGNSYSTDEMISVYENICDKYPIFSIEDALNEEDYEGWVKITSKLGPKIRLVGDDLFVTNIQKLKTGIDEKQANSILIKLNQIGTVTETLEAIKLATENNFASIMSHRSGETEDSFISDLAVASRCPLIKTGSLARSDRVAKYNQLLRIS
;
A
#
# COMPACT_ATOMS: atom_id res chain seq x y z
N MET A 1 9.44 8.51 26.58
CA MET A 1 9.75 8.05 25.22
C MET A 1 11.22 7.73 25.04
N TYR A 2 12.12 8.65 25.24
CA TYR A 2 13.58 8.48 25.10
C TYR A 2 14.17 7.31 25.92
N LYS A 3 13.69 7.04 27.14
CA LYS A 3 14.21 5.94 27.98
C LYS A 3 14.14 4.55 27.35
N ARG A 4 13.22 4.28 26.42
CA ARG A 4 13.11 2.96 25.76
C ARG A 4 14.14 2.79 24.66
N GLN A 5 14.39 3.84 23.91
CA GLN A 5 15.43 3.86 22.88
C GLN A 5 16.82 3.77 23.53
N ASP A 6 17.02 4.46 24.67
CA ASP A 6 18.25 4.36 25.46
C ASP A 6 18.48 2.94 26.02
N LEU A 7 17.39 2.23 26.44
CA LEU A 7 17.48 0.88 26.94
C LEU A 7 17.74 -0.16 25.85
N ASP A 8 17.19 0.05 24.64
CA ASP A 8 17.52 -0.76 23.46
C ASP A 8 18.94 -0.48 23.02
N GLY A 9 19.32 0.79 22.88
CA GLY A 9 20.68 1.25 22.57
C GLY A 9 21.13 0.90 21.15
N THR A 10 20.24 0.38 20.30
CA THR A 10 20.55 0.07 18.89
C THR A 10 19.77 1.01 17.98
N GLU A 11 20.40 1.40 16.86
CA GLU A 11 19.81 2.31 15.87
C GLU A 11 18.52 1.73 15.27
N ASN A 12 18.51 0.44 14.97
CA ASN A 12 17.42 -0.28 14.34
C ASN A 12 16.48 -1.02 15.33
N LYS A 13 16.60 -0.76 16.62
CA LYS A 13 15.77 -1.39 17.68
C LYS A 13 15.89 -2.93 17.73
N SER A 14 17.06 -3.46 17.37
CA SER A 14 17.27 -4.90 17.21
C SER A 14 17.34 -5.68 18.53
N LYS A 15 17.61 -5.03 19.66
CA LYS A 15 17.72 -5.68 20.98
C LYS A 15 16.35 -6.12 21.50
N PHE A 16 15.33 -5.28 21.45
CA PHE A 16 13.97 -5.61 21.88
C PHE A 16 13.03 -5.94 20.73
N GLY A 17 13.37 -5.53 19.51
CA GLY A 17 12.57 -5.64 18.32
C GLY A 17 11.52 -4.52 18.18
N ALA A 18 11.30 -4.08 16.96
CA ALA A 18 10.41 -2.96 16.66
C ALA A 18 8.96 -3.22 17.14
N ASN A 19 8.44 -4.44 17.02
CA ASN A 19 7.07 -4.77 17.45
C ASN A 19 6.87 -4.60 18.95
N ALA A 20 7.85 -5.01 19.80
CA ALA A 20 7.75 -4.85 21.24
C ALA A 20 7.80 -3.36 21.66
N ILE A 21 8.64 -2.58 21.01
CA ILE A 21 8.73 -1.13 21.25
C ILE A 21 7.45 -0.44 20.77
N LEU A 22 6.93 -0.82 19.60
CA LEU A 22 5.70 -0.28 19.05
C LEU A 22 4.48 -0.56 19.94
N SER A 23 4.35 -1.76 20.51
CA SER A 23 3.21 -2.10 21.37
C SER A 23 3.09 -1.15 22.56
N LEU A 24 4.21 -0.80 23.19
CA LEU A 24 4.24 0.19 24.26
C LEU A 24 3.95 1.61 23.77
N SER A 25 4.43 1.97 22.58
CA SER A 25 4.14 3.27 21.98
C SER A 25 2.66 3.43 21.66
N LEU A 26 2.04 2.40 21.10
CA LEU A 26 0.60 2.35 20.82
C LEU A 26 -0.25 2.42 22.10
N ALA A 27 0.10 1.61 23.10
CA ALA A 27 -0.62 1.60 24.38
C ALA A 27 -0.58 2.97 25.06
N TYR A 28 0.60 3.61 25.09
CA TYR A 28 0.75 4.96 25.64
C TYR A 28 -0.08 5.99 24.87
N TYR A 29 -0.02 5.97 23.53
CA TYR A 29 -0.73 6.92 22.69
C TYR A 29 -2.27 6.78 22.83
N LYS A 30 -2.77 5.54 22.86
CA LYS A 30 -4.20 5.25 23.11
C LYS A 30 -4.64 5.70 24.52
N ALA A 31 -3.84 5.40 25.56
CA ALA A 31 -4.16 5.81 26.92
C ALA A 31 -4.15 7.33 27.09
N TRP A 32 -3.22 8.02 26.45
CA TRP A 32 -3.15 9.48 26.49
C TRP A 32 -4.36 10.11 25.80
N SER A 33 -4.75 9.68 24.62
CA SER A 33 -5.91 10.22 23.92
C SER A 33 -7.22 9.93 24.66
N TYR A 34 -7.35 8.73 25.27
CA TYR A 34 -8.51 8.38 26.07
C TYR A 34 -8.61 9.24 27.36
N SER A 35 -7.50 9.45 28.06
CA SER A 35 -7.49 10.23 29.31
C SER A 35 -7.79 11.72 29.09
N ASN A 36 -7.55 12.23 27.90
CA ASN A 36 -7.88 13.61 27.53
C ASN A 36 -9.26 13.74 26.85
N PHE A 37 -10.04 12.67 26.77
CA PHE A 37 -11.33 12.63 26.07
C PHE A 37 -11.24 13.06 24.59
N GLU A 38 -10.09 12.86 24.00
CA GLU A 38 -9.83 13.19 22.60
C GLU A 38 -9.69 11.90 21.77
N ALA A 39 -10.41 11.84 20.66
CA ALA A 39 -10.09 10.85 19.66
C ALA A 39 -8.67 11.12 19.11
N ILE A 40 -7.98 10.07 18.68
CA ILE A 40 -6.58 10.17 18.18
C ILE A 40 -6.43 11.27 17.13
N PHE A 41 -7.41 11.38 16.22
CA PHE A 41 -7.39 12.39 15.17
C PHE A 41 -7.62 13.83 15.69
N LEU A 42 -8.40 14.04 16.77
CA LEU A 42 -8.58 15.37 17.37
C LEU A 42 -7.30 15.84 18.06
N SER A 43 -6.54 14.92 18.65
CA SER A 43 -5.27 15.26 19.30
C SER A 43 -4.21 15.82 18.33
N GLN A 44 -4.40 15.62 17.03
CA GLN A 44 -3.55 16.19 15.98
C GLN A 44 -4.11 17.51 15.41
N GLY A 45 -5.15 18.08 16.01
CA GLY A 45 -5.74 19.37 15.60
C GLY A 45 -6.51 19.29 14.26
N THR A 46 -7.05 18.13 13.94
CA THR A 46 -7.83 17.92 12.71
C THR A 46 -9.30 18.28 12.92
N GLU A 47 -9.67 19.51 12.61
CA GLU A 47 -11.09 19.94 12.63
C GLU A 47 -11.87 19.39 11.44
N ASN A 48 -11.20 19.25 10.26
CA ASN A 48 -11.78 18.68 9.06
C ASN A 48 -11.16 17.29 8.81
N LEU A 49 -11.93 16.26 9.04
CA LEU A 49 -11.49 14.88 8.81
C LEU A 49 -11.39 14.57 7.33
N ILE A 50 -10.27 13.99 6.92
CA ILE A 50 -10.07 13.46 5.57
C ILE A 50 -10.04 11.94 5.69
N ILE A 51 -11.08 11.30 5.14
CA ILE A 51 -11.11 9.84 5.06
C ILE A 51 -10.20 9.39 3.92
N PRO A 52 -9.19 8.54 4.18
CA PRO A 52 -8.28 8.08 3.14
C PRO A 52 -9.00 7.24 2.09
N VAL A 53 -8.61 7.38 0.83
CA VAL A 53 -9.07 6.49 -0.24
C VAL A 53 -8.44 5.11 -0.02
N PRO A 54 -9.25 4.02 0.04
CA PRO A 54 -8.71 2.69 0.21
C PRO A 54 -8.09 2.14 -1.07
N MET A 55 -6.95 1.48 -0.92
CA MET A 55 -6.29 0.65 -1.94
C MET A 55 -6.60 -0.81 -1.60
N LEU A 56 -7.56 -1.41 -2.31
CA LEU A 56 -8.08 -2.73 -1.96
C LEU A 56 -7.44 -3.82 -2.81
N ASN A 57 -6.66 -4.70 -2.18
CA ASN A 57 -6.05 -5.84 -2.85
C ASN A 57 -7.13 -6.82 -3.34
N VAL A 58 -7.20 -7.08 -4.65
CA VAL A 58 -8.22 -7.95 -5.25
C VAL A 58 -7.63 -9.22 -5.87
N ILE A 59 -6.37 -9.18 -6.30
CA ILE A 59 -5.63 -10.35 -6.82
C ILE A 59 -4.23 -10.35 -6.23
N ASN A 60 -3.80 -11.50 -5.73
CA ASN A 60 -2.47 -11.76 -5.19
C ASN A 60 -1.63 -12.57 -6.19
N GLY A 61 -0.34 -12.26 -6.23
CA GLY A 61 0.69 -13.03 -6.91
C GLY A 61 1.99 -13.01 -6.09
N GLY A 62 3.13 -13.21 -6.72
CA GLY A 62 4.45 -13.19 -6.08
C GLY A 62 4.50 -14.03 -4.81
N GLN A 63 5.10 -13.51 -3.76
CA GLN A 63 5.19 -14.18 -2.45
C GLN A 63 3.84 -14.33 -1.73
N HIS A 64 2.79 -13.62 -2.16
CA HIS A 64 1.46 -13.67 -1.54
C HIS A 64 0.54 -14.75 -2.14
N ALA A 65 1.01 -15.50 -3.15
CA ALA A 65 0.22 -16.56 -3.79
C ALA A 65 1.10 -17.64 -4.41
N ASP A 66 0.63 -18.87 -4.40
CA ASP A 66 1.25 -19.98 -5.12
C ASP A 66 0.68 -20.02 -6.56
N ASN A 67 1.18 -19.11 -7.41
CA ASN A 67 0.79 -18.98 -8.81
C ASN A 67 1.96 -18.48 -9.69
N GLU A 68 1.72 -18.26 -10.99
CA GLU A 68 2.73 -17.88 -11.97
C GLU A 68 2.84 -16.34 -12.17
N VAL A 69 2.16 -15.54 -11.36
CA VAL A 69 2.15 -14.06 -11.48
C VAL A 69 3.22 -13.46 -10.59
N ASP A 70 4.19 -12.77 -11.16
CA ASP A 70 5.35 -12.24 -10.41
C ASP A 70 5.01 -11.02 -9.54
N PHE A 71 4.11 -10.12 -10.00
CA PHE A 71 3.69 -8.98 -9.18
C PHE A 71 2.89 -9.46 -7.97
N GLN A 72 3.22 -8.89 -6.80
CA GLN A 72 2.71 -9.35 -5.51
C GLN A 72 1.24 -9.00 -5.27
N GLU A 73 0.82 -7.76 -5.64
CA GLU A 73 -0.54 -7.30 -5.40
C GLU A 73 -1.10 -6.49 -6.56
N PHE A 74 -2.36 -6.74 -6.86
CA PHE A 74 -3.17 -5.92 -7.77
C PHE A 74 -4.34 -5.34 -6.97
N MET A 75 -4.31 -4.03 -6.81
CA MET A 75 -5.28 -3.28 -6.01
C MET A 75 -6.18 -2.44 -6.89
N ILE A 76 -7.43 -2.21 -6.44
CA ILE A 76 -8.35 -1.23 -7.02
C ILE A 76 -8.58 -0.07 -6.06
N LEU A 77 -8.68 1.15 -6.61
CA LEU A 77 -8.91 2.37 -5.87
C LEU A 77 -10.25 2.98 -6.32
N PRO A 78 -11.26 3.05 -5.43
CA PRO A 78 -12.53 3.71 -5.70
C PRO A 78 -12.38 5.24 -5.52
N ILE A 79 -12.01 5.95 -6.58
CA ILE A 79 -11.72 7.39 -6.56
C ILE A 79 -12.91 8.28 -6.89
N GLY A 80 -13.95 7.75 -7.54
CA GLY A 80 -15.07 8.51 -8.09
C GLY A 80 -16.35 8.47 -7.24
N PHE A 81 -16.22 8.40 -5.91
CA PHE A 81 -17.36 8.24 -5.00
C PHE A 81 -17.38 9.34 -3.94
N ASN A 82 -18.59 9.75 -3.53
CA ASN A 82 -18.79 10.87 -2.59
C ASN A 82 -18.71 10.44 -1.12
N SER A 83 -18.74 9.15 -0.83
CA SER A 83 -18.64 8.61 0.52
C SER A 83 -17.88 7.29 0.55
N LEU A 84 -17.28 6.98 1.70
CA LEU A 84 -16.61 5.70 1.93
C LEU A 84 -17.60 4.52 1.79
N THR A 85 -18.83 4.68 2.27
CA THR A 85 -19.88 3.66 2.15
C THR A 85 -20.16 3.31 0.70
N GLU A 86 -20.32 4.32 -0.16
CA GLU A 86 -20.53 4.13 -1.59
C GLU A 86 -19.30 3.49 -2.25
N ALA A 87 -18.10 3.95 -1.93
CA ALA A 87 -16.85 3.41 -2.43
C ALA A 87 -16.69 1.91 -2.10
N LEU A 88 -16.93 1.52 -0.84
CA LEU A 88 -16.82 0.13 -0.41
C LEU A 88 -17.91 -0.76 -1.01
N SER A 89 -19.15 -0.28 -1.11
CA SER A 89 -20.26 -1.01 -1.76
C SER A 89 -19.97 -1.24 -3.25
N SER A 90 -19.49 -0.22 -3.93
CA SER A 90 -19.11 -0.31 -5.35
C SER A 90 -17.93 -1.27 -5.56
N THR A 91 -16.93 -1.21 -4.69
CA THR A 91 -15.79 -2.14 -4.68
C THR A 91 -16.24 -3.58 -4.47
N HIS A 92 -17.20 -3.83 -3.55
CA HIS A 92 -17.76 -5.17 -3.35
C HIS A 92 -18.42 -5.71 -4.63
N SER A 93 -19.10 -4.86 -5.39
CA SER A 93 -19.71 -5.24 -6.69
C SER A 93 -18.63 -5.66 -7.70
N VAL A 94 -17.51 -4.94 -7.77
CA VAL A 94 -16.36 -5.29 -8.62
C VAL A 94 -15.74 -6.63 -8.19
N ILE A 95 -15.46 -6.83 -6.89
CA ILE A 95 -14.91 -8.07 -6.32
C ILE A 95 -15.85 -9.26 -6.65
N THR A 96 -17.17 -9.05 -6.57
CA THR A 96 -18.16 -10.07 -6.92
C THR A 96 -18.07 -10.46 -8.40
N ASN A 97 -17.84 -9.50 -9.30
CA ASN A 97 -17.65 -9.77 -10.72
C ASN A 97 -16.31 -10.49 -10.99
N ILE A 98 -15.22 -10.08 -10.35
CA ILE A 98 -13.93 -10.81 -10.41
C ILE A 98 -14.16 -12.28 -10.04
N LYS A 99 -14.84 -12.55 -8.93
CA LYS A 99 -15.15 -13.92 -8.50
C LYS A 99 -15.98 -14.71 -9.54
N LYS A 100 -16.95 -14.07 -10.18
CA LYS A 100 -17.77 -14.69 -11.25
C LYS A 100 -16.90 -15.03 -12.47
N GLU A 101 -16.03 -14.09 -12.90
CA GLU A 101 -15.14 -14.29 -14.03
C GLU A 101 -14.13 -15.43 -13.77
N LEU A 102 -13.51 -15.46 -12.60
CA LEU A 102 -12.61 -16.54 -12.21
C LEU A 102 -13.32 -17.90 -12.26
N LYS A 103 -14.53 -18.00 -11.72
CA LYS A 103 -15.34 -19.24 -11.78
C LYS A 103 -15.69 -19.62 -13.20
N SER A 104 -16.04 -18.67 -14.06
CA SER A 104 -16.38 -18.95 -15.47
C SER A 104 -15.20 -19.51 -16.26
N ARG A 105 -13.98 -19.13 -15.87
CA ARG A 105 -12.71 -19.63 -16.42
C ARG A 105 -12.21 -20.90 -15.71
N SER A 106 -12.99 -21.48 -14.77
CA SER A 106 -12.60 -22.62 -13.93
C SER A 106 -11.34 -22.39 -13.09
N LEU A 107 -11.09 -21.11 -12.71
CA LEU A 107 -9.98 -20.72 -11.89
C LEU A 107 -10.35 -20.72 -10.41
N ASN A 108 -9.34 -20.88 -9.55
CA ASN A 108 -9.46 -20.86 -8.10
C ASN A 108 -9.94 -19.48 -7.60
N THR A 109 -10.80 -19.50 -6.58
CA THR A 109 -11.31 -18.30 -5.89
C THR A 109 -10.98 -18.31 -4.40
N ASN A 110 -9.93 -19.03 -3.99
CA ASN A 110 -9.40 -18.97 -2.63
C ASN A 110 -8.77 -17.61 -2.39
N LEU A 111 -8.76 -17.20 -1.12
CA LEU A 111 -8.24 -15.91 -0.71
C LEU A 111 -6.81 -16.07 -0.17
N GLY A 112 -5.94 -15.15 -0.55
CA GLY A 112 -4.65 -14.97 0.09
C GLY A 112 -4.75 -14.29 1.47
N ASP A 113 -3.62 -14.04 2.07
CA ASP A 113 -3.54 -13.48 3.43
C ASP A 113 -4.14 -12.08 3.55
N GLU A 114 -4.14 -11.31 2.48
CA GLU A 114 -4.71 -9.96 2.43
C GLU A 114 -6.16 -9.90 1.92
N GLY A 115 -6.78 -11.07 1.71
CA GLY A 115 -8.18 -11.19 1.31
C GLY A 115 -8.45 -11.00 -0.19
N GLY A 116 -7.43 -10.80 -1.02
CA GLY A 116 -7.51 -10.87 -2.48
C GLY A 116 -7.56 -12.32 -2.96
N PHE A 117 -8.07 -12.56 -4.18
CA PHE A 117 -8.04 -13.88 -4.78
C PHE A 117 -6.63 -14.28 -5.20
N ALA A 118 -6.31 -15.56 -5.17
CA ALA A 118 -5.04 -16.13 -5.61
C ALA A 118 -5.24 -17.16 -6.75
N PRO A 119 -5.73 -16.72 -7.92
CA PRO A 119 -5.92 -17.61 -9.06
C PRO A 119 -4.59 -17.91 -9.75
N ASN A 120 -4.49 -19.05 -10.41
CA ASN A 120 -3.37 -19.33 -11.31
C ASN A 120 -3.63 -18.69 -12.67
N LEU A 121 -3.27 -17.41 -12.81
CA LEU A 121 -3.24 -16.66 -14.06
C LEU A 121 -1.81 -16.67 -14.63
N LYS A 122 -1.68 -16.50 -15.94
CA LYS A 122 -0.41 -16.72 -16.65
C LYS A 122 0.50 -15.47 -16.72
N SER A 123 -0.11 -14.29 -16.61
CA SER A 123 0.63 -13.03 -16.75
C SER A 123 -0.03 -11.89 -15.99
N HIS A 124 0.74 -10.83 -15.73
CA HIS A 124 0.21 -9.58 -15.18
C HIS A 124 -0.85 -8.95 -16.08
N LEU A 125 -0.74 -9.11 -17.42
CA LEU A 125 -1.73 -8.58 -18.37
C LEU A 125 -3.07 -9.30 -18.25
N ASP A 126 -3.07 -10.62 -18.06
CA ASP A 126 -4.31 -11.40 -17.83
C ASP A 126 -5.03 -10.93 -16.56
N VAL A 127 -4.26 -10.56 -15.53
CA VAL A 127 -4.81 -10.00 -14.27
C VAL A 127 -5.41 -8.62 -14.50
N LEU A 128 -4.68 -7.73 -15.17
CA LEU A 128 -5.12 -6.36 -15.43
C LEU A 128 -6.37 -6.33 -16.34
N ASP A 129 -6.40 -7.17 -17.39
CA ASP A 129 -7.57 -7.32 -18.26
C ASP A 129 -8.78 -7.84 -17.47
N LEU A 130 -8.59 -8.85 -16.59
CA LEU A 130 -9.66 -9.39 -15.72
C LEU A 130 -10.22 -8.29 -14.79
N ILE A 131 -9.38 -7.48 -14.18
CA ILE A 131 -9.81 -6.41 -13.27
C ILE A 131 -10.56 -5.32 -14.05
N CYS A 132 -10.02 -4.85 -15.17
CA CYS A 132 -10.68 -3.84 -16.01
C CYS A 132 -12.05 -4.31 -16.49
N ASP A 133 -12.14 -5.53 -17.02
CA ASP A 133 -13.40 -6.13 -17.45
C ASP A 133 -14.41 -6.23 -16.31
N SER A 134 -13.96 -6.60 -15.11
CA SER A 134 -14.81 -6.73 -13.94
C SER A 134 -15.35 -5.38 -13.45
N ILE A 135 -14.55 -4.31 -13.53
CA ILE A 135 -14.99 -2.94 -13.24
C ILE A 135 -16.07 -2.51 -14.24
N LEU A 136 -15.84 -2.72 -15.54
CA LEU A 136 -16.80 -2.37 -16.59
C LEU A 136 -18.12 -3.18 -16.48
N LYS A 137 -18.03 -4.50 -16.21
CA LYS A 137 -19.19 -5.38 -15.98
C LYS A 137 -19.97 -5.03 -14.72
N ALA A 138 -19.33 -4.41 -13.73
CA ALA A 138 -20.00 -3.87 -12.55
C ALA A 138 -20.75 -2.56 -12.83
N GLY A 139 -20.62 -2.00 -14.04
CA GLY A 139 -21.28 -0.74 -14.46
C GLY A 139 -20.46 0.51 -14.15
N TYR A 140 -19.20 0.35 -13.78
CA TYR A 140 -18.31 1.48 -13.46
C TYR A 140 -17.34 1.80 -14.60
N LYS A 141 -16.79 3.01 -14.59
CA LYS A 141 -15.85 3.51 -15.60
C LYS A 141 -14.42 3.46 -15.06
N LEU A 142 -13.49 3.07 -15.91
CA LEU A 142 -12.06 3.20 -15.67
C LEU A 142 -11.68 4.69 -15.65
N ASN A 143 -10.72 5.06 -14.84
CA ASN A 143 -10.23 6.41 -14.57
C ASN A 143 -11.23 7.34 -13.84
N ASP A 144 -12.54 7.23 -14.07
CA ASP A 144 -13.54 8.07 -13.43
C ASP A 144 -13.95 7.54 -12.05
N HIS A 145 -14.27 6.24 -11.97
CA HIS A 145 -14.72 5.59 -10.74
C HIS A 145 -13.61 4.78 -10.06
N PHE A 146 -12.83 4.05 -10.86
CA PHE A 146 -11.76 3.20 -10.36
C PHE A 146 -10.46 3.41 -11.12
N LYS A 147 -9.36 3.33 -10.37
CA LYS A 147 -8.00 3.14 -10.89
C LYS A 147 -7.38 1.87 -10.30
N ILE A 148 -6.24 1.47 -10.84
CA ILE A 148 -5.50 0.28 -10.43
C ILE A 148 -4.18 0.72 -9.78
N SER A 149 -3.80 0.05 -8.69
CA SER A 149 -2.45 0.14 -8.12
C SER A 149 -1.81 -1.23 -8.10
N LEU A 150 -0.52 -1.24 -8.30
CA LEU A 150 0.31 -2.44 -8.29
C LEU A 150 1.28 -2.37 -7.10
N ASP A 151 1.52 -3.51 -6.49
CA ASP A 151 2.71 -3.77 -5.70
C ASP A 151 3.54 -4.79 -6.49
N ALA A 152 4.65 -4.32 -7.06
CA ALA A 152 5.49 -5.16 -7.89
C ALA A 152 6.44 -6.00 -7.05
N ALA A 153 6.85 -5.52 -5.86
CA ALA A 153 7.85 -6.14 -5.00
C ALA A 153 9.07 -6.63 -5.79
N SER A 154 9.62 -5.75 -6.65
CA SER A 154 10.57 -6.14 -7.71
C SER A 154 11.89 -6.72 -7.19
N SER A 155 12.22 -6.51 -5.92
CA SER A 155 13.37 -7.14 -5.27
C SER A 155 13.25 -8.66 -5.24
N GLU A 156 12.03 -9.22 -5.20
CA GLU A 156 11.77 -10.66 -5.16
C GLU A 156 12.16 -11.38 -6.47
N PHE A 157 12.12 -10.69 -7.59
CA PHE A 157 12.54 -11.24 -8.88
C PHE A 157 13.81 -10.58 -9.45
N TYR A 158 14.54 -9.81 -8.62
CA TYR A 158 15.81 -9.21 -8.99
C TYR A 158 16.97 -10.11 -8.57
N SER A 159 17.84 -10.47 -9.52
CA SER A 159 19.07 -11.19 -9.23
C SER A 159 20.14 -10.93 -10.29
N ASN A 160 21.41 -10.95 -9.88
CA ASN A 160 22.56 -10.76 -10.77
C ASN A 160 22.47 -9.50 -11.65
N GLY A 161 21.93 -8.39 -11.12
CA GLY A 161 21.80 -7.13 -11.83
C GLY A 161 20.67 -7.09 -12.87
N LYS A 162 19.72 -8.02 -12.80
CA LYS A 162 18.59 -8.12 -13.72
C LYS A 162 17.28 -8.49 -13.03
N TYR A 163 16.18 -8.07 -13.64
CA TYR A 163 14.82 -8.41 -13.24
C TYR A 163 14.36 -9.64 -14.04
N ASN A 164 14.12 -10.76 -13.36
CA ASN A 164 13.64 -12.00 -13.99
C ASN A 164 12.11 -12.03 -13.89
N PHE A 165 11.45 -11.44 -14.87
CA PHE A 165 10.01 -11.20 -14.86
C PHE A 165 9.32 -11.95 -15.99
N GLU A 166 8.30 -12.74 -15.66
CA GLU A 166 7.54 -13.60 -16.61
C GLU A 166 8.42 -14.43 -17.54
N GLY A 167 9.45 -15.06 -16.96
CA GLY A 167 10.36 -15.94 -17.68
C GLY A 167 11.40 -15.24 -18.56
N ASN A 168 11.42 -13.92 -18.57
CA ASN A 168 12.41 -13.12 -19.29
C ASN A 168 13.34 -12.38 -18.32
N SER A 169 14.50 -11.96 -18.80
CA SER A 169 15.50 -11.25 -18.01
C SER A 169 15.70 -9.84 -18.54
N TYR A 170 15.35 -8.84 -17.75
CA TYR A 170 15.34 -7.43 -18.10
C TYR A 170 16.43 -6.65 -17.37
N SER A 171 17.06 -5.71 -18.04
CA SER A 171 17.81 -4.62 -17.41
C SER A 171 16.84 -3.63 -16.75
N THR A 172 17.36 -2.72 -15.93
CA THR A 172 16.57 -1.62 -15.32
C THR A 172 15.81 -0.83 -16.39
N ASP A 173 16.45 -0.42 -17.48
CA ASP A 173 15.81 0.38 -18.52
C ASP A 173 14.71 -0.40 -19.27
N GLU A 174 14.91 -1.70 -19.50
CA GLU A 174 13.89 -2.57 -20.09
C GLU A 174 12.71 -2.78 -19.15
N MET A 175 12.95 -2.97 -17.83
CA MET A 175 11.87 -3.10 -16.84
C MET A 175 11.06 -1.80 -16.71
N ILE A 176 11.72 -0.64 -16.76
CA ILE A 176 11.03 0.66 -16.82
C ILE A 176 10.13 0.72 -18.06
N SER A 177 10.58 0.21 -19.23
CA SER A 177 9.77 0.18 -20.44
C SER A 177 8.53 -0.75 -20.31
N VAL A 178 8.64 -1.84 -19.55
CA VAL A 178 7.47 -2.67 -19.20
C VAL A 178 6.43 -1.84 -18.44
N TYR A 179 6.85 -1.08 -17.41
CA TYR A 179 5.94 -0.21 -16.65
C TYR A 179 5.36 0.93 -17.49
N GLU A 180 6.13 1.52 -18.40
CA GLU A 180 5.62 2.53 -19.34
C GLU A 180 4.45 1.94 -20.18
N ASN A 181 4.64 0.76 -20.75
CA ASN A 181 3.60 0.06 -21.53
C ASN A 181 2.36 -0.28 -20.71
N ILE A 182 2.52 -0.70 -19.45
CA ILE A 182 1.40 -0.95 -18.52
C ILE A 182 0.63 0.34 -18.27
N CYS A 183 1.33 1.44 -17.96
CA CYS A 183 0.71 2.74 -17.67
C CYS A 183 0.00 3.35 -18.90
N ASP A 184 0.48 3.09 -20.10
CA ASP A 184 -0.15 3.59 -21.33
C ASP A 184 -1.43 2.79 -21.68
N LYS A 185 -1.52 1.52 -21.27
CA LYS A 185 -2.65 0.62 -21.59
C LYS A 185 -3.73 0.61 -20.49
N TYR A 186 -3.35 0.73 -19.23
CA TYR A 186 -4.24 0.55 -18.08
C TYR A 186 -4.35 1.80 -17.20
N PRO A 187 -5.45 1.96 -16.45
CA PRO A 187 -5.68 3.13 -15.58
C PRO A 187 -4.85 3.04 -14.29
N ILE A 188 -3.53 3.01 -14.42
CA ILE A 188 -2.63 2.89 -13.27
C ILE A 188 -2.62 4.18 -12.45
N PHE A 189 -2.77 4.04 -11.14
CA PHE A 189 -2.65 5.11 -10.16
C PHE A 189 -1.27 5.11 -9.50
N SER A 190 -0.78 3.94 -9.10
CA SER A 190 0.53 3.80 -8.45
C SER A 190 1.18 2.45 -8.74
N ILE A 191 2.51 2.44 -8.63
CA ILE A 191 3.34 1.23 -8.59
C ILE A 191 4.21 1.32 -7.35
N GLU A 192 4.07 0.34 -6.45
CA GLU A 192 4.86 0.15 -5.25
C GLU A 192 6.03 -0.78 -5.57
N ASP A 193 7.21 -0.43 -5.06
CA ASP A 193 8.47 -1.15 -5.23
C ASP A 193 8.70 -1.63 -6.66
N ALA A 194 8.59 -0.66 -7.58
CA ALA A 194 8.72 -0.88 -9.03
C ALA A 194 10.11 -1.41 -9.43
N LEU A 195 11.13 -1.14 -8.63
CA LEU A 195 12.51 -1.58 -8.85
C LEU A 195 13.10 -2.10 -7.53
N ASN A 196 14.23 -2.81 -7.62
CA ASN A 196 14.98 -3.24 -6.44
C ASN A 196 15.32 -2.04 -5.54
N GLU A 197 15.27 -2.24 -4.22
CA GLU A 197 15.48 -1.20 -3.21
C GLU A 197 16.88 -0.58 -3.22
N GLU A 198 17.84 -1.23 -3.87
CA GLU A 198 19.22 -0.73 -4.03
C GLU A 198 19.48 -0.16 -5.44
N ASP A 199 18.53 -0.23 -6.37
CA ASP A 199 18.66 0.34 -7.73
C ASP A 199 18.34 1.84 -7.76
N TYR A 200 19.10 2.63 -6.99
CA TYR A 200 18.84 4.06 -6.80
C TYR A 200 18.84 4.86 -8.10
N GLU A 201 19.74 4.54 -9.05
CA GLU A 201 19.76 5.20 -10.37
C GLU A 201 18.50 4.87 -11.19
N GLY A 202 18.05 3.62 -11.11
CA GLY A 202 16.80 3.17 -11.71
C GLY A 202 15.60 3.92 -11.13
N TRP A 203 15.54 4.09 -9.81
CA TRP A 203 14.48 4.85 -9.14
C TRP A 203 14.42 6.31 -9.60
N VAL A 204 15.55 6.98 -9.75
CA VAL A 204 15.61 8.35 -10.31
C VAL A 204 15.08 8.38 -11.75
N LYS A 205 15.47 7.41 -12.59
CA LYS A 205 15.03 7.30 -13.98
C LYS A 205 13.52 7.07 -14.09
N ILE A 206 12.98 6.07 -13.38
CA ILE A 206 11.55 5.76 -13.43
C ILE A 206 10.71 6.90 -12.89
N THR A 207 11.19 7.57 -11.83
CA THR A 207 10.50 8.73 -11.24
C THR A 207 10.45 9.90 -12.21
N SER A 208 11.54 10.16 -12.92
CA SER A 208 11.55 11.19 -13.97
C SER A 208 10.55 10.91 -15.11
N LYS A 209 10.40 9.63 -15.51
CA LYS A 209 9.54 9.23 -16.62
C LYS A 209 8.05 9.11 -16.23
N LEU A 210 7.76 8.40 -15.16
CA LEU A 210 6.40 8.04 -14.77
C LEU A 210 5.84 8.88 -13.62
N GLY A 211 6.69 9.45 -12.77
CA GLY A 211 6.28 10.25 -11.60
C GLY A 211 5.35 11.43 -11.91
N PRO A 212 5.43 12.09 -13.07
CA PRO A 212 4.44 13.10 -13.46
C PRO A 212 3.02 12.57 -13.72
N LYS A 213 2.87 11.28 -14.00
CA LYS A 213 1.59 10.65 -14.37
C LYS A 213 0.99 9.82 -13.25
N ILE A 214 1.83 9.12 -12.47
CA ILE A 214 1.42 8.15 -11.43
C ILE A 214 2.19 8.35 -10.13
N ARG A 215 1.75 7.67 -9.07
CA ARG A 215 2.51 7.54 -7.83
C ARG A 215 3.50 6.38 -7.93
N LEU A 216 4.76 6.66 -7.63
CA LEU A 216 5.80 5.67 -7.43
C LEU A 216 6.05 5.59 -5.93
N VAL A 217 5.77 4.43 -5.35
CA VAL A 217 5.72 4.22 -3.91
C VAL A 217 6.92 3.41 -3.46
N GLY A 218 7.70 3.94 -2.53
CA GLY A 218 8.77 3.17 -1.88
C GLY A 218 8.26 2.54 -0.58
N ASP A 219 8.24 1.21 -0.52
CA ASP A 219 8.10 0.42 0.72
C ASP A 219 9.49 -0.01 1.20
N ASP A 220 10.11 -1.00 0.56
CA ASP A 220 11.43 -1.50 0.92
C ASP A 220 12.54 -0.46 0.64
N LEU A 221 12.33 0.40 -0.35
CA LEU A 221 13.21 1.54 -0.62
C LEU A 221 13.39 2.44 0.61
N PHE A 222 12.33 2.69 1.38
CA PHE A 222 12.34 3.63 2.50
C PHE A 222 12.16 2.99 3.87
N VAL A 223 11.51 1.83 3.97
CA VAL A 223 11.17 1.10 5.22
C VAL A 223 10.66 2.02 6.34
N THR A 224 9.84 3.01 5.99
CA THR A 224 9.34 4.06 6.90
C THR A 224 10.47 4.81 7.65
N ASN A 225 11.70 4.77 7.16
CA ASN A 225 12.88 5.37 7.79
C ASN A 225 13.08 6.82 7.33
N ILE A 226 13.16 7.76 8.28
CA ILE A 226 13.26 9.20 8.02
C ILE A 226 14.52 9.55 7.22
N GLN A 227 15.66 8.91 7.50
CA GLN A 227 16.92 9.20 6.81
C GLN A 227 16.88 8.70 5.36
N LYS A 228 16.39 7.47 5.13
CA LYS A 228 16.19 6.93 3.78
C LYS A 228 15.20 7.79 2.99
N LEU A 229 14.07 8.17 3.61
CA LEU A 229 13.09 9.06 2.98
C LEU A 229 13.72 10.40 2.59
N LYS A 230 14.49 11.02 3.49
CA LYS A 230 15.17 12.27 3.20
C LYS A 230 16.12 12.16 2.01
N THR A 231 16.93 11.10 1.96
CA THR A 231 17.81 10.82 0.83
C THR A 231 17.00 10.65 -0.47
N GLY A 232 15.92 9.88 -0.44
CA GLY A 232 15.07 9.68 -1.60
C GLY A 232 14.41 10.96 -2.11
N ILE A 233 14.02 11.87 -1.20
CA ILE A 233 13.50 13.19 -1.56
C ILE A 233 14.58 14.01 -2.25
N ASP A 234 15.77 14.12 -1.63
CA ASP A 234 16.88 14.92 -2.13
C ASP A 234 17.37 14.43 -3.50
N GLU A 235 17.37 13.11 -3.73
CA GLU A 235 17.80 12.45 -4.96
C GLU A 235 16.66 12.23 -5.98
N LYS A 236 15.41 12.60 -5.63
CA LYS A 236 14.23 12.43 -6.49
C LYS A 236 13.91 10.96 -6.82
N GLN A 237 14.11 10.10 -5.85
CA GLN A 237 13.68 8.70 -5.89
C GLN A 237 12.23 8.63 -5.41
N ALA A 238 11.33 8.03 -6.19
CA ALA A 238 9.90 7.93 -5.89
C ALA A 238 9.20 9.30 -5.73
N ASN A 239 7.90 9.28 -5.42
CA ASN A 239 7.09 10.46 -5.06
C ASN A 239 6.04 10.14 -3.99
N SER A 240 6.11 8.95 -3.42
CA SER A 240 5.22 8.46 -2.36
C SER A 240 5.95 7.47 -1.48
N ILE A 241 5.51 7.36 -0.23
CA ILE A 241 6.06 6.41 0.76
C ILE A 241 4.95 5.56 1.36
N LEU A 242 5.23 4.26 1.53
CA LEU A 242 4.40 3.38 2.35
C LEU A 242 4.77 3.55 3.82
N ILE A 243 3.77 3.66 4.68
CA ILE A 243 3.94 3.89 6.12
C ILE A 243 3.54 2.64 6.89
N LYS A 244 4.52 1.95 7.44
CA LYS A 244 4.36 0.76 8.27
C LYS A 244 4.93 1.02 9.67
N LEU A 245 4.06 1.14 10.67
CA LEU A 245 4.46 1.52 12.03
C LEU A 245 5.53 0.61 12.63
N ASN A 246 5.48 -0.68 12.34
CA ASN A 246 6.42 -1.65 12.90
C ASN A 246 7.77 -1.73 12.16
N GLN A 247 7.92 -1.10 11.01
CA GLN A 247 9.23 -0.93 10.38
C GLN A 247 10.07 0.09 11.16
N ILE A 248 9.44 1.19 11.62
CA ILE A 248 10.12 2.22 12.40
C ILE A 248 10.00 2.01 13.93
N GLY A 249 8.89 1.47 14.40
CA GLY A 249 8.72 0.97 15.77
C GLY A 249 8.17 1.97 16.79
N THR A 250 7.86 3.22 16.45
CA THR A 250 7.15 4.15 17.33
C THR A 250 6.16 5.04 16.57
N VAL A 251 5.06 5.43 17.23
CA VAL A 251 4.09 6.37 16.66
C VAL A 251 4.74 7.73 16.37
N THR A 252 5.65 8.18 17.23
CA THR A 252 6.32 9.49 17.04
C THR A 252 7.16 9.51 15.77
N GLU A 253 8.06 8.53 15.59
CA GLU A 253 8.89 8.45 14.37
C GLU A 253 8.02 8.25 13.12
N THR A 254 6.90 7.51 13.23
CA THR A 254 5.92 7.38 12.15
C THR A 254 5.34 8.74 11.74
N LEU A 255 4.91 9.54 12.72
CA LEU A 255 4.38 10.89 12.47
C LEU A 255 5.44 11.84 11.90
N GLU A 256 6.69 11.71 12.33
CA GLU A 256 7.81 12.48 11.78
C GLU A 256 8.08 12.12 10.32
N ALA A 257 8.01 10.83 9.94
CA ALA A 257 8.15 10.39 8.56
C ALA A 257 7.00 10.92 7.68
N ILE A 258 5.75 10.85 8.15
CA ILE A 258 4.58 11.39 7.45
C ILE A 258 4.70 12.91 7.27
N LYS A 259 5.15 13.63 8.32
CA LYS A 259 5.37 15.07 8.26
C LYS A 259 6.43 15.43 7.22
N LEU A 260 7.58 14.74 7.22
CA LEU A 260 8.65 14.96 6.25
C LEU A 260 8.16 14.73 4.81
N ALA A 261 7.40 13.64 4.59
CA ALA A 261 6.79 13.36 3.29
C ALA A 261 5.87 14.49 2.83
N THR A 262 4.94 14.91 3.71
CA THR A 262 3.95 15.96 3.41
C THR A 262 4.62 17.30 3.09
N GLU A 263 5.63 17.71 3.85
CA GLU A 263 6.38 18.96 3.65
C GLU A 263 7.14 18.99 2.32
N ASN A 264 7.38 17.79 1.72
CA ASN A 264 8.09 17.65 0.44
C ASN A 264 7.19 17.16 -0.71
N ASN A 265 5.87 17.25 -0.58
CA ASN A 265 4.88 16.81 -1.59
C ASN A 265 4.93 15.32 -1.93
N PHE A 266 5.48 14.49 -1.05
CA PHE A 266 5.36 13.03 -1.10
C PHE A 266 4.01 12.61 -0.53
N ALA A 267 3.31 11.72 -1.20
CA ALA A 267 2.10 11.13 -0.64
C ALA A 267 2.47 10.03 0.37
N SER A 268 1.82 10.04 1.53
CA SER A 268 1.94 8.97 2.52
C SER A 268 0.79 8.00 2.36
N ILE A 269 1.08 6.71 2.30
CA ILE A 269 0.09 5.63 2.22
C ILE A 269 0.17 4.84 3.52
N MET A 270 -0.86 4.95 4.38
CA MET A 270 -0.92 4.15 5.60
C MET A 270 -1.12 2.68 5.25
N SER A 271 -0.29 1.78 5.80
CA SER A 271 -0.31 0.37 5.39
C SER A 271 -0.41 -0.58 6.58
N HIS A 272 -1.11 -1.69 6.33
CA HIS A 272 -1.06 -2.91 7.13
C HIS A 272 0.23 -3.71 6.85
N ARG A 273 0.28 -4.93 7.38
CA ARG A 273 1.27 -5.98 7.04
C ARG A 273 0.53 -7.24 6.58
N SER A 274 1.27 -8.18 5.90
CA SER A 274 0.70 -9.50 5.53
C SER A 274 0.22 -10.27 6.76
N GLY A 275 0.98 -10.26 7.87
CA GLY A 275 0.54 -10.73 9.19
C GLY A 275 -0.13 -9.59 9.94
N GLU A 276 -1.45 -9.67 10.17
CA GLU A 276 -2.27 -8.63 10.79
C GLU A 276 -3.17 -9.17 11.90
N THR A 277 -3.70 -8.24 12.71
CA THR A 277 -4.72 -8.46 13.74
C THR A 277 -5.94 -7.61 13.46
N GLU A 278 -6.99 -7.74 14.27
CA GLU A 278 -8.19 -6.88 14.20
C GLU A 278 -8.00 -5.48 14.82
N ASP A 279 -6.79 -5.14 15.28
CA ASP A 279 -6.50 -3.78 15.75
C ASP A 279 -6.67 -2.78 14.60
N SER A 280 -7.42 -1.70 14.85
CA SER A 280 -7.80 -0.70 13.86
C SER A 280 -7.03 0.62 13.98
N PHE A 281 -5.98 0.67 14.79
CA PHE A 281 -5.24 1.90 15.07
C PHE A 281 -4.74 2.61 13.81
N ILE A 282 -4.33 1.87 12.79
CA ILE A 282 -3.85 2.45 11.52
C ILE A 282 -4.94 3.27 10.81
N SER A 283 -6.23 2.94 11.00
CA SER A 283 -7.34 3.72 10.45
C SER A 283 -7.47 5.07 11.15
N ASP A 284 -7.44 5.07 12.49
CA ASP A 284 -7.46 6.30 13.28
C ASP A 284 -6.25 7.17 12.94
N LEU A 285 -5.06 6.56 12.85
CA LEU A 285 -3.82 7.27 12.56
C LEU A 285 -3.81 7.84 11.13
N ALA A 286 -4.34 7.11 10.14
CA ALA A 286 -4.43 7.60 8.77
C ALA A 286 -5.28 8.87 8.68
N VAL A 287 -6.44 8.91 9.37
CA VAL A 287 -7.30 10.10 9.45
C VAL A 287 -6.59 11.22 10.22
N ALA A 288 -6.00 10.92 11.39
CA ALA A 288 -5.31 11.87 12.24
C ALA A 288 -4.14 12.56 11.55
N SER A 289 -3.35 11.80 10.79
CA SER A 289 -2.19 12.29 10.05
C SER A 289 -2.50 12.79 8.65
N ARG A 290 -3.79 12.78 8.25
CA ARG A 290 -4.25 13.18 6.91
C ARG A 290 -3.56 12.42 5.77
N CYS A 291 -3.25 11.14 5.98
CA CYS A 291 -2.79 10.30 4.90
C CYS A 291 -3.90 10.20 3.84
N PRO A 292 -3.63 10.53 2.58
CA PRO A 292 -4.66 10.52 1.55
C PRO A 292 -5.10 9.12 1.14
N LEU A 293 -4.30 8.11 1.46
CA LEU A 293 -4.47 6.73 1.03
C LEU A 293 -4.25 5.76 2.19
N ILE A 294 -4.95 4.62 2.14
CA ILE A 294 -4.75 3.50 3.07
C ILE A 294 -4.74 2.18 2.32
N LYS A 295 -3.69 1.37 2.53
CA LYS A 295 -3.51 0.02 2.01
C LYS A 295 -3.76 -0.96 3.17
N THR A 296 -4.91 -1.65 3.18
CA THR A 296 -5.27 -2.54 4.29
C THR A 296 -6.01 -3.80 3.84
N GLY A 297 -5.64 -4.32 2.66
CA GLY A 297 -6.17 -5.56 2.09
C GLY A 297 -7.54 -5.40 1.45
N SER A 298 -8.23 -6.53 1.26
CA SER A 298 -9.53 -6.60 0.59
C SER A 298 -10.70 -6.50 1.58
N LEU A 299 -11.94 -6.59 1.05
CA LEU A 299 -13.19 -6.66 1.84
C LEU A 299 -13.47 -8.09 2.33
N ALA A 300 -12.43 -8.82 2.70
CA ALA A 300 -12.51 -10.17 3.24
C ALA A 300 -11.48 -10.33 4.36
N ARG A 301 -11.73 -11.30 5.27
CA ARG A 301 -10.98 -11.53 6.53
C ARG A 301 -11.21 -10.42 7.57
N SER A 302 -11.45 -10.81 8.81
CA SER A 302 -11.81 -9.89 9.89
C SER A 302 -10.68 -8.91 10.25
N ASP A 303 -9.42 -9.37 10.15
CA ASP A 303 -8.21 -8.57 10.34
C ASP A 303 -8.09 -7.40 9.34
N ARG A 304 -8.66 -7.51 8.15
CA ARG A 304 -8.72 -6.44 7.13
C ARG A 304 -9.96 -5.58 7.31
N VAL A 305 -11.13 -6.21 7.41
CA VAL A 305 -12.44 -5.53 7.49
C VAL A 305 -12.55 -4.66 8.75
N ALA A 306 -11.87 -5.02 9.85
CA ALA A 306 -11.83 -4.21 11.07
C ALA A 306 -11.38 -2.76 10.81
N LYS A 307 -10.41 -2.55 9.91
CA LYS A 307 -9.91 -1.23 9.54
C LYS A 307 -10.94 -0.41 8.76
N TYR A 308 -11.61 -1.05 7.80
CA TYR A 308 -12.70 -0.40 7.04
C TYR A 308 -13.89 -0.06 7.93
N ASN A 309 -14.27 -0.97 8.85
CA ASN A 309 -15.33 -0.70 9.83
C ASN A 309 -14.97 0.50 10.73
N GLN A 310 -13.70 0.68 11.08
CA GLN A 310 -13.27 1.85 11.86
C GLN A 310 -13.36 3.13 11.03
N LEU A 311 -12.92 3.11 9.78
CA LEU A 311 -13.08 4.27 8.89
C LEU A 311 -14.56 4.63 8.70
N LEU A 312 -15.47 3.64 8.60
CA LEU A 312 -16.92 3.87 8.53
C LEU A 312 -17.51 4.46 9.82
N ARG A 313 -16.91 4.24 11.00
CA ARG A 313 -17.34 4.88 12.25
C ARG A 313 -16.88 6.34 12.35
N ILE A 314 -15.79 6.67 11.65
CA ILE A 314 -15.21 8.02 11.65
C ILE A 314 -15.86 8.90 10.58
N SER A 315 -16.30 8.31 9.43
CA SER A 315 -16.84 9.00 8.26
C SER A 315 -18.22 9.65 8.42
#